data_f6cebbaea4a711839ae2cef90b92f26c
#
_entry.id   f6cebbaea4a711839ae2cef90b92f26c
#
_cell.length_a   1.000
_cell.length_b   1.000
_cell.length_c   1.000
_cell.angle_alpha   90.00
_cell.angle_beta   90.00
_cell.angle_gamma   90.00
#
_symmetry.space_group_name_H-M   'P 1'
#
loop_
_entity.id
_entity.type
_entity.pdbx_description
1 polymer ?
#
loop_
_entity_poly.entity_id
_entity_poly.type
_entity_poly.pdbx_seq_one_letter_code
_entity_poly.pdbx_strand_id
1 'polypeptide(L)'
;MFIHSSSFTPIELEPVMVDGRRLYPTPSGGKYPSITTVLGVCPKKKQKLREWKQRVGYDKAQAISTRAASRGTDFHKMVEDLLNNCYNESNFKGKPLPLMTVSYTHLTLPTILLV
;
A
#
# COMPACT_ATOMS: atom_id res chain seq x y z
N MET A 1 14.90 11.16 13.08
CA MET A 1 15.45 10.99 11.72
C MET A 1 15.86 9.54 11.54
N PHE A 2 15.47 8.94 10.44
CA PHE A 2 15.82 7.56 10.12
C PHE A 2 17.18 7.50 9.43
N ILE A 3 17.98 6.49 9.79
CA ILE A 3 19.29 6.26 9.19
C ILE A 3 19.14 5.14 8.16
N HIS A 4 19.52 5.44 6.92
CA HIS A 4 19.45 4.48 5.83
C HIS A 4 20.78 3.74 5.66
N SER A 5 20.72 2.42 5.45
CA SER A 5 21.91 1.64 5.14
C SER A 5 22.38 1.94 3.72
N SER A 6 23.67 2.29 3.60
CA SER A 6 24.31 2.48 2.30
C SER A 6 24.69 1.15 1.60
N SER A 7 24.61 0.03 2.33
CA SER A 7 24.97 -1.30 1.79
C SER A 7 23.90 -1.92 0.90
N PHE A 8 22.72 -1.31 0.81
CA PHE A 8 21.62 -1.79 0.00
C PHE A 8 21.16 -0.71 -0.97
N THR A 9 21.23 -1.02 -2.26
CA THR A 9 20.66 -0.16 -3.31
C THR A 9 19.32 -0.76 -3.74
N PRO A 10 18.19 -0.06 -3.52
CA PRO A 10 16.90 -0.55 -3.97
C PRO A 10 16.88 -0.67 -5.49
N ILE A 11 16.33 -1.77 -5.99
CA ILE A 11 16.11 -1.96 -7.42
C ILE A 11 14.67 -1.48 -7.70
N GLU A 12 14.54 -0.44 -8.51
CA GLU A 12 13.24 -0.02 -9.01
C GLU A 12 12.82 -0.92 -10.17
N LEU A 13 11.67 -1.58 -10.01
CA LEU A 13 11.10 -2.44 -11.02
C LEU A 13 9.81 -1.81 -11.55
N GLU A 14 9.82 -1.44 -12.82
CA GLU A 14 8.60 -0.96 -13.48
C GLU A 14 7.70 -2.13 -13.91
N PRO A 15 6.43 -2.10 -13.56
CA PRO A 15 5.52 -3.17 -13.94
C PRO A 15 5.19 -3.11 -15.43
N VAL A 16 5.09 -4.28 -16.04
CA VAL A 16 4.63 -4.44 -17.42
C VAL A 16 3.31 -5.20 -17.46
N MET A 17 2.42 -4.83 -18.37
CA MET A 17 1.17 -5.53 -18.58
C MET A 17 1.36 -6.64 -19.62
N VAL A 18 1.09 -7.89 -19.22
CA VAL A 18 1.12 -9.06 -20.10
C VAL A 18 -0.19 -9.79 -19.93
N ASP A 19 -0.95 -9.95 -21.02
CA ASP A 19 -2.26 -10.62 -21.04
C ASP A 19 -3.24 -10.11 -19.95
N GLY A 20 -3.26 -8.79 -19.75
CA GLY A 20 -4.11 -8.15 -18.73
C GLY A 20 -3.65 -8.36 -17.30
N ARG A 21 -2.46 -8.94 -17.09
CA ARG A 21 -1.84 -9.14 -15.78
C ARG A 21 -0.63 -8.24 -15.61
N ARG A 22 -0.53 -7.64 -14.45
CA ARG A 22 0.62 -6.81 -14.08
C ARG A 22 1.74 -7.68 -13.54
N LEU A 23 2.86 -7.71 -14.25
CA LEU A 23 4.05 -8.47 -13.90
C LEU A 23 5.26 -7.54 -13.72
N TYR A 24 6.17 -7.96 -12.90
CA TYR A 24 7.44 -7.24 -12.65
C TYR A 24 8.59 -8.02 -13.29
N PRO A 25 9.27 -7.43 -14.30
CA PRO A 25 10.46 -8.04 -14.86
C PRO A 25 11.62 -7.95 -13.87
N THR A 26 12.38 -9.02 -13.75
CA THR A 26 13.59 -9.05 -12.93
C THR A 26 14.84 -8.92 -13.80
N PRO A 27 15.98 -8.46 -13.24
CA PRO A 27 17.25 -8.39 -13.98
C PRO A 27 17.71 -9.73 -14.56
N SER A 28 17.27 -10.84 -13.95
CA SER A 28 17.52 -12.21 -14.42
C SER A 28 16.67 -12.66 -15.60
N GLY A 29 15.78 -11.80 -16.11
CA GLY A 29 14.89 -12.08 -17.25
C GLY A 29 13.55 -12.73 -16.91
N GLY A 30 13.28 -13.04 -15.63
CA GLY A 30 11.99 -13.55 -15.17
C GLY A 30 10.94 -12.45 -15.05
N LYS A 31 9.66 -12.81 -15.21
CA LYS A 31 8.51 -11.91 -14.99
C LYS A 31 7.62 -12.53 -13.91
N TYR A 32 7.40 -11.81 -12.82
CA TYR A 32 6.69 -12.32 -11.66
C TYR A 32 5.53 -11.40 -11.26
N PRO A 33 4.39 -11.96 -10.83
CA PRO A 33 3.29 -11.17 -10.27
C PRO A 33 3.67 -10.62 -8.89
N SER A 34 3.04 -9.52 -8.48
CA SER A 34 3.17 -9.02 -7.12
C SER A 34 2.53 -9.98 -6.11
N ILE A 35 2.98 -9.95 -4.87
CA ILE A 35 2.39 -10.77 -3.79
C ILE A 35 0.89 -10.50 -3.61
N THR A 36 0.46 -9.26 -3.78
CA THR A 36 -0.97 -8.89 -3.71
C THR A 36 -1.77 -9.52 -4.83
N THR A 37 -1.20 -9.65 -6.02
CA THR A 37 -1.82 -10.37 -7.15
C THR A 37 -1.97 -11.85 -6.83
N VAL A 38 -0.95 -12.48 -6.27
CA VAL A 38 -0.98 -13.90 -5.87
C VAL A 38 -2.04 -14.12 -4.78
N LEU A 39 -2.04 -13.29 -3.74
CA LEU A 39 -3.03 -13.38 -2.65
C LEU A 39 -4.47 -13.10 -3.14
N GLY A 40 -4.63 -12.28 -4.17
CA GLY A 40 -5.93 -11.96 -4.78
C GLY A 40 -6.58 -13.12 -5.53
N VAL A 41 -5.84 -14.18 -5.85
CA VAL A 41 -6.37 -15.37 -6.55
C VAL A 41 -7.21 -16.24 -5.60
N CYS A 42 -7.07 -16.10 -4.28
CA CYS A 42 -7.75 -16.93 -3.28
C CYS A 42 -9.29 -16.96 -3.51
N PRO A 43 -9.91 -18.14 -3.80
CA PRO A 43 -11.33 -18.23 -4.11
C PRO A 43 -12.24 -17.76 -2.97
N LYS A 44 -11.87 -18.05 -1.73
CA LYS A 44 -12.62 -17.63 -0.53
C LYS A 44 -12.69 -16.12 -0.39
N LYS A 45 -11.61 -15.40 -0.70
CA LYS A 45 -11.60 -13.93 -0.70
C LYS A 45 -12.48 -13.36 -1.79
N LYS A 46 -12.43 -13.92 -2.99
CA LYS A 46 -13.27 -13.49 -4.11
C LYS A 46 -14.75 -13.70 -3.82
N GLN A 47 -15.10 -14.83 -3.21
CA GLN A 47 -16.48 -15.13 -2.83
C GLN A 47 -16.99 -14.14 -1.78
N LYS A 48 -16.26 -13.93 -0.68
CA LYS A 48 -16.63 -12.98 0.38
C LYS A 48 -16.79 -11.54 -0.15
N LEU A 49 -15.89 -11.12 -1.05
CA LEU A 49 -15.98 -9.81 -1.67
C LEU A 49 -17.24 -9.68 -2.55
N ARG A 50 -17.59 -10.73 -3.28
CA ARG A 50 -18.80 -10.78 -4.12
C ARG A 50 -20.05 -10.70 -3.27
N GLU A 51 -20.14 -11.51 -2.22
CA GLU A 51 -21.24 -11.51 -1.25
C GLU A 51 -21.41 -10.13 -0.57
N TRP A 52 -20.30 -9.51 -0.20
CA TRP A 52 -20.31 -8.16 0.35
C TRP A 52 -20.83 -7.12 -0.65
N LYS A 53 -20.37 -7.17 -1.91
CA LYS A 53 -20.84 -6.27 -2.96
C LYS A 53 -22.34 -6.44 -3.24
N GLN A 54 -22.84 -7.66 -3.21
CA GLN A 54 -24.29 -7.95 -3.37
C GLN A 54 -25.10 -7.39 -2.21
N ARG A 55 -24.61 -7.55 -0.99
CA ARG A 55 -25.30 -7.06 0.23
C ARG A 55 -25.35 -5.54 0.32
N VAL A 56 -24.27 -4.84 -0.05
CA VAL A 56 -24.15 -3.38 0.07
C VAL A 56 -24.68 -2.65 -1.16
N GLY A 57 -24.70 -3.30 -2.31
CA GLY A 57 -24.95 -2.70 -3.63
C GLY A 57 -23.64 -2.33 -4.35
N TYR A 58 -23.61 -2.56 -5.66
CA TYR A 58 -22.38 -2.39 -6.44
C TYR A 58 -21.85 -0.95 -6.44
N ASP A 59 -22.72 0.03 -6.64
CA ASP A 59 -22.33 1.45 -6.69
C ASP A 59 -21.76 1.91 -5.33
N LYS A 60 -22.44 1.55 -4.27
CA LYS A 60 -22.01 1.88 -2.90
C LYS A 60 -20.71 1.15 -2.54
N ALA A 61 -20.58 -0.10 -2.91
CA ALA A 61 -19.36 -0.88 -2.71
C ALA A 61 -18.17 -0.29 -3.50
N GLN A 62 -18.41 0.18 -4.72
CA GLN A 62 -17.40 0.85 -5.52
C GLN A 62 -16.96 2.17 -4.86
N ALA A 63 -17.89 2.99 -4.40
CA ALA A 63 -17.58 4.24 -3.71
C ALA A 63 -16.75 3.99 -2.43
N ILE A 64 -17.11 3.00 -1.63
CA ILE A 64 -16.35 2.61 -0.44
C ILE A 64 -14.94 2.15 -0.80
N SER A 65 -14.80 1.30 -1.82
CA SER A 65 -13.51 0.77 -2.28
C SER A 65 -12.60 1.89 -2.80
N THR A 66 -13.13 2.81 -3.60
CA THR A 66 -12.39 3.96 -4.13
C THR A 66 -11.90 4.87 -3.00
N ARG A 67 -12.77 5.17 -2.03
CA ARG A 67 -12.39 5.97 -0.86
C ARG A 67 -11.30 5.29 -0.04
N ALA A 68 -11.41 4.00 0.19
CA ALA A 68 -10.42 3.22 0.93
C ALA A 68 -9.07 3.17 0.19
N ALA A 69 -9.08 2.98 -1.13
CA ALA A 69 -7.87 2.97 -1.95
C ALA A 69 -7.17 4.33 -1.95
N SER A 70 -7.90 5.43 -2.14
CA SER A 70 -7.35 6.78 -2.07
C SER A 70 -6.72 7.07 -0.71
N ARG A 71 -7.43 6.74 0.37
CA ARG A 71 -6.92 6.89 1.74
C ARG A 71 -5.68 6.06 2.00
N GLY A 72 -5.64 4.82 1.49
CA GLY A 72 -4.47 3.95 1.58
C GLY A 72 -3.26 4.52 0.84
N THR A 73 -3.46 5.08 -0.35
CA THR A 73 -2.40 5.73 -1.12
C THR A 73 -1.82 6.93 -0.38
N ASP A 74 -2.67 7.80 0.16
CA ASP A 74 -2.24 8.95 0.97
C ASP A 74 -1.44 8.51 2.20
N PHE A 75 -1.90 7.46 2.87
CA PHE A 75 -1.23 6.91 4.04
C PHE A 75 0.16 6.35 3.69
N HIS A 76 0.25 5.53 2.65
CA HIS A 76 1.53 4.97 2.20
C HIS A 76 2.52 6.06 1.82
N LYS A 77 2.06 7.10 1.10
CA LYS A 77 2.91 8.23 0.74
C LYS A 77 3.42 9.00 1.97
N MET A 78 2.57 9.20 2.95
CA MET A 78 2.96 9.84 4.21
C MET A 78 4.03 9.03 4.96
N VAL A 79 3.87 7.72 5.06
CA VAL A 79 4.84 6.83 5.69
C VAL A 79 6.15 6.80 4.91
N GLU A 80 6.08 6.71 3.59
CA GLU A 80 7.25 6.76 2.71
C GLU A 80 8.06 8.05 2.91
N ASP A 81 7.40 9.21 2.87
CA ASP A 81 8.04 10.50 3.07
C ASP A 81 8.66 10.62 4.47
N LEU A 82 7.98 10.09 5.49
CA LEU A 82 8.50 10.08 6.86
C LEU A 82 9.76 9.21 6.98
N LEU A 83 9.73 8.01 6.42
CA LEU A 83 10.88 7.09 6.45
C LEU A 83 12.06 7.60 5.63
N ASN A 84 11.80 8.32 4.54
CA ASN A 84 12.83 8.95 3.72
C ASN A 84 13.32 10.31 4.25
N ASN A 85 12.86 10.73 5.44
CA ASN A 85 13.20 12.00 6.07
C ASN A 85 12.81 13.25 5.25
N CYS A 86 11.82 13.14 4.38
CA CYS A 86 11.32 14.23 3.54
C CYS A 86 9.85 14.58 3.83
N TYR A 87 9.34 14.18 5.00
CA TYR A 87 7.96 14.47 5.39
C TYR A 87 7.71 15.97 5.51
N ASN A 88 6.68 16.44 4.81
CA ASN A 88 6.21 17.80 4.89
C ASN A 88 4.70 17.82 5.14
N GLU A 89 4.30 18.34 6.28
CA GLU A 89 2.90 18.41 6.71
C GLU A 89 2.01 19.16 5.71
N SER A 90 2.55 20.14 5.00
CA SER A 90 1.80 20.92 4.01
C SER A 90 1.25 20.06 2.86
N ASN A 91 1.94 18.99 2.51
CA ASN A 91 1.52 18.07 1.45
C ASN A 91 0.26 17.27 1.82
N PHE A 92 -0.08 17.23 3.11
CA PHE A 92 -1.19 16.45 3.65
C PHE A 92 -2.27 17.32 4.29
N LYS A 93 -2.24 18.62 4.07
CA LYS A 93 -3.29 19.56 4.54
C LYS A 93 -4.65 19.13 4.02
N GLY A 94 -5.65 19.09 4.91
CA GLY A 94 -7.00 18.66 4.58
C GLY A 94 -7.21 17.15 4.58
N LYS A 95 -6.16 16.34 4.83
CA LYS A 95 -6.30 14.90 5.06
C LYS A 95 -6.75 14.65 6.50
N PRO A 96 -7.54 13.59 6.77
CA PRO A 96 -8.02 13.31 8.11
C PRO A 96 -6.86 13.11 9.10
N LEU A 97 -6.88 13.84 10.20
CA LEU A 97 -5.92 13.71 11.32
C LEU A 97 -5.66 12.25 11.79
N PRO A 98 -6.67 11.34 11.77
CA PRO A 98 -6.43 9.94 12.15
C PRO A 98 -5.33 9.24 11.34
N LEU A 99 -5.04 9.69 10.12
CA LEU A 99 -3.97 9.12 9.32
C LEU A 99 -2.57 9.37 9.93
N MET A 100 -2.34 10.59 10.42
CA MET A 100 -1.06 10.93 11.06
C MET A 100 -0.89 10.17 12.39
N THR A 101 -1.93 10.14 13.22
CA THR A 101 -1.89 9.43 14.49
C THR A 101 -1.60 7.95 14.31
N VAL A 102 -2.23 7.30 13.33
CA VAL A 102 -2.00 5.89 13.01
C VAL A 102 -0.57 5.66 12.50
N SER A 103 -0.03 6.55 11.67
CA SER A 103 1.37 6.47 11.19
C SER A 103 2.36 6.50 12.35
N TYR A 104 2.24 7.47 13.24
CA TYR A 104 3.10 7.58 14.41
C TYR A 104 2.98 6.38 15.33
N THR A 105 1.77 5.91 15.59
CA THR A 105 1.53 4.76 16.46
C THR A 105 2.16 3.48 15.88
N HIS A 106 2.00 3.21 14.60
CA HIS A 106 2.57 2.02 13.96
C HIS A 106 4.09 2.08 13.81
N LEU A 107 4.69 3.26 13.67
CA LEU A 107 6.14 3.41 13.54
C LEU A 107 6.86 3.48 14.91
N THR A 108 6.18 3.94 15.95
CA THR A 108 6.79 4.10 17.28
C THR A 108 6.59 2.88 18.19
N LEU A 109 5.49 2.16 18.07
CA LEU A 109 5.22 0.97 18.90
C LEU A 109 6.32 -0.12 18.81
N PRO A 110 6.85 -0.48 17.63
CA PRO A 110 7.94 -1.45 17.53
C PRO A 110 9.22 -0.99 18.22
N THR A 111 9.48 0.30 18.24
CA THR A 111 10.68 0.88 18.88
C THR A 111 10.61 0.85 20.41
N ILE A 112 9.40 0.92 20.97
CA ILE A 112 9.17 0.83 22.43
C ILE A 112 9.27 -0.62 22.93
N LEU A 113 8.96 -1.59 22.09
CA LEU A 113 9.04 -3.02 22.43
C LEU A 113 10.46 -3.60 22.32
N LEU A 114 11.42 -2.85 21.78
CA LEU A 114 12.84 -3.23 21.64
C LEU A 114 13.73 -2.64 22.75
N VAL A 115 13.14 -1.98 23.70
CA VAL A 115 13.78 -1.49 24.92
C VAL A 115 13.27 -2.30 26.11
#